data_3b155854b776f9d6adba569434f2e961
#
_entry.id   3b155854b776f9d6adba569434f2e961
#
_cell.length_a   1.000
_cell.length_b   1.000
_cell.length_c   1.000
_cell.angle_alpha   90.00
_cell.angle_beta   90.00
_cell.angle_gamma   90.00
#
_symmetry.space_group_name_H-M   'P 1'
#
loop_
_entity.id
_entity.type
_entity.pdbx_description
1 polymer ?
#
loop_
_entity_poly.entity_id
_entity_poly.type
_entity_poly.pdbx_seq_one_letter_code
_entity_poly.pdbx_strand_id
1 'polypeptide(L)'
;MQDTAQVRLTEKYRGQNRMNLYFECASGISGDMSVAALLDLGADREKLEKALDSMKLDDEFSFKISDVLINSIHATDFDVTLKHHHNHEHHHHHEHRNLDDVNKIIDRADISDSAKALAKKIFKIVAEAEAKVHNRNISEVHFHEVGAIDSIADIVSFAVLYDDLNPEKTFFSTLTEGRGFITCQHGKLPVPVPAVCEIAAKYKLPLRITDNEGEMVTPTGAAIAAALYTDEKLPEQFVIEKTGYGAGKRKYENPLLRVMVIR
;
A
#
# COMPACT_ATOMS: atom_id res chain seq x y z
N MET A 1 30.26 -8.04 1.08
CA MET A 1 30.71 -6.63 0.95
C MET A 1 29.62 -5.67 0.43
N GLN A 2 28.36 -6.14 0.22
CA GLN A 2 27.21 -5.29 -0.17
C GLN A 2 26.42 -4.71 1.02
N ASP A 3 26.59 -5.29 2.22
CA ASP A 3 25.79 -4.95 3.42
C ASP A 3 26.17 -3.61 4.10
N THR A 4 27.39 -3.12 3.89
CA THR A 4 27.89 -1.91 4.55
C THR A 4 27.43 -0.59 3.90
N ALA A 5 26.94 -0.63 2.65
CA ALA A 5 26.48 0.57 1.95
C ALA A 5 25.04 0.94 2.33
N GLN A 6 24.21 -0.07 2.64
CA GLN A 6 22.79 0.12 2.99
C GLN A 6 22.61 0.69 4.40
N VAL A 7 23.39 0.21 5.36
CA VAL A 7 23.40 0.72 6.75
C VAL A 7 23.88 2.19 6.83
N ARG A 8 24.80 2.59 5.96
CA ARG A 8 25.34 3.97 5.94
C ARG A 8 24.38 5.03 5.40
N LEU A 9 23.35 4.65 4.64
CA LEU A 9 22.39 5.62 4.07
C LEU A 9 21.37 6.09 5.10
N THR A 10 20.86 5.20 5.94
CA THR A 10 19.94 5.57 7.04
C THR A 10 20.61 6.46 8.08
N GLU A 11 21.91 6.28 8.37
CA GLU A 11 22.66 7.15 9.27
C GLU A 11 22.97 8.54 8.69
N LYS A 12 23.21 8.61 7.37
CA LYS A 12 23.51 9.87 6.69
C LYS A 12 22.33 10.85 6.66
N TYR A 13 21.10 10.33 6.69
CA TYR A 13 19.89 11.15 6.62
C TYR A 13 19.26 11.44 7.99
N ARG A 14 19.73 10.81 9.07
CA ARG A 14 19.30 11.11 10.46
C ARG A 14 19.77 12.47 11.00
N GLY A 15 20.62 13.20 10.27
CA GLY A 15 21.13 14.52 10.66
C GLY A 15 20.92 15.58 9.59
N GLN A 16 19.86 16.38 9.71
CA GLN A 16 19.67 17.71 9.08
C GLN A 16 19.22 17.81 7.59
N ASN A 17 18.87 16.74 6.88
CA ASN A 17 18.22 16.91 5.56
C ASN A 17 16.92 16.13 5.52
N ARG A 18 15.80 16.83 5.70
CA ARG A 18 14.45 16.26 5.53
C ARG A 18 14.27 15.88 4.07
N MET A 19 13.96 14.60 3.80
CA MET A 19 13.72 14.11 2.45
C MET A 19 12.26 14.33 2.05
N ASN A 20 12.01 14.59 0.78
CA ASN A 20 10.68 14.52 0.22
C ASN A 20 10.54 13.25 -0.60
N LEU A 21 9.36 12.64 -0.57
CA LEU A 21 9.03 11.50 -1.41
C LEU A 21 8.12 11.93 -2.55
N TYR A 22 8.38 11.38 -3.73
CA TYR A 22 7.49 11.51 -4.88
C TYR A 22 7.08 10.12 -5.38
N PHE A 23 5.78 9.82 -5.27
CA PHE A 23 5.16 8.62 -5.80
C PHE A 23 4.72 8.89 -7.24
N GLU A 24 5.41 8.28 -8.19
CA GLU A 24 5.05 8.36 -9.60
C GLU A 24 4.14 7.20 -9.97
N CYS A 25 2.84 7.45 -9.96
CA CYS A 25 1.78 6.46 -10.16
C CYS A 25 1.43 6.28 -11.65
N ALA A 26 2.43 6.37 -12.55
CA ALA A 26 2.23 6.22 -13.99
C ALA A 26 1.73 4.82 -14.38
N SER A 27 2.00 3.82 -13.56
CA SER A 27 1.55 2.44 -13.70
C SER A 27 0.54 2.02 -12.62
N GLY A 28 -0.17 2.99 -12.04
CA GLY A 28 -1.10 2.72 -10.94
C GLY A 28 -0.43 2.73 -9.58
N ILE A 29 -1.17 2.25 -8.57
CA ILE A 29 -0.71 2.13 -7.19
C ILE A 29 -1.54 1.07 -6.45
N SER A 30 -0.87 0.21 -5.71
CA SER A 30 -1.48 -0.78 -4.81
C SER A 30 -0.71 -0.85 -3.49
N GLY A 31 -1.21 -1.60 -2.52
CA GLY A 31 -0.58 -1.77 -1.22
C GLY A 31 0.79 -2.44 -1.34
N ASP A 32 0.82 -3.61 -1.96
CA ASP A 32 2.04 -4.40 -2.19
C ASP A 32 3.10 -3.63 -2.99
N MET A 33 2.71 -2.95 -4.08
CA MET A 33 3.64 -2.10 -4.86
C MET A 33 4.23 -0.97 -4.01
N SER A 34 3.41 -0.37 -3.14
CA SER A 34 3.86 0.73 -2.27
C SER A 34 4.87 0.24 -1.22
N VAL A 35 4.60 -0.90 -0.59
CA VAL A 35 5.52 -1.57 0.36
C VAL A 35 6.83 -1.92 -0.34
N ALA A 36 6.74 -2.58 -1.48
CA ALA A 36 7.90 -3.02 -2.25
C ALA A 36 8.77 -1.83 -2.70
N ALA A 37 8.16 -0.73 -3.18
CA ALA A 37 8.90 0.46 -3.59
C ALA A 37 9.64 1.14 -2.43
N LEU A 38 9.05 1.18 -1.22
CA LEU A 38 9.73 1.74 -0.04
C LEU A 38 10.88 0.85 0.43
N LEU A 39 10.75 -0.48 0.34
CA LEU A 39 11.84 -1.41 0.61
C LEU A 39 12.99 -1.23 -0.37
N ASP A 40 12.71 -1.15 -1.67
CA ASP A 40 13.73 -0.91 -2.71
C ASP A 40 14.38 0.46 -2.55
N LEU A 41 13.63 1.44 -2.06
CA LEU A 41 14.15 2.76 -1.68
C LEU A 41 15.09 2.68 -0.46
N GLY A 42 15.08 1.60 0.30
CA GLY A 42 15.99 1.30 1.42
C GLY A 42 15.40 1.59 2.80
N ALA A 43 14.09 1.56 2.94
CA ALA A 43 13.45 1.48 4.24
C ALA A 43 13.84 0.19 4.98
N ASP A 44 13.80 0.22 6.29
CA ASP A 44 14.32 -0.83 7.15
C ASP A 44 13.44 -2.11 7.12
N ARG A 45 13.94 -3.12 6.42
CA ARG A 45 13.30 -4.43 6.29
C ARG A 45 13.12 -5.13 7.64
N GLU A 46 14.10 -5.04 8.55
CA GLU A 46 14.00 -5.71 9.85
C GLU A 46 12.87 -5.12 10.71
N LYS A 47 12.64 -3.80 10.60
CA LYS A 47 11.50 -3.16 11.27
C LYS A 47 10.18 -3.68 10.74
N LEU A 48 10.07 -3.86 9.42
CA LEU A 48 8.89 -4.44 8.80
C LEU A 48 8.64 -5.87 9.30
N GLU A 49 9.66 -6.74 9.25
CA GLU A 49 9.54 -8.13 9.68
C GLU A 49 9.12 -8.22 11.16
N LYS A 50 9.76 -7.46 12.05
CA LYS A 50 9.38 -7.39 13.47
C LYS A 50 7.94 -6.88 13.68
N ALA A 51 7.52 -5.89 12.89
CA ALA A 51 6.17 -5.37 12.97
C ALA A 51 5.12 -6.44 12.60
N LEU A 52 5.32 -7.16 11.49
CA LEU A 52 4.44 -8.22 11.05
C LEU A 52 4.37 -9.39 12.07
N ASP A 53 5.51 -9.83 12.58
CA ASP A 53 5.59 -10.88 13.62
C ASP A 53 4.84 -10.47 14.90
N SER A 54 4.92 -9.17 15.28
CA SER A 54 4.26 -8.65 16.49
C SER A 54 2.73 -8.64 16.41
N MET A 55 2.17 -8.69 15.21
CA MET A 55 0.71 -8.77 15.01
C MET A 55 0.13 -10.12 15.46
N LYS A 56 0.96 -11.17 15.56
CA LYS A 56 0.58 -12.54 15.92
C LYS A 56 -0.50 -13.11 15.01
N LEU A 57 -0.28 -13.02 13.73
CA LEU A 57 -1.13 -13.52 12.65
C LEU A 57 -0.41 -14.57 11.80
N ASP A 58 0.66 -15.18 12.35
CA ASP A 58 1.51 -16.13 11.65
C ASP A 58 0.74 -17.37 11.14
N ASP A 59 -0.37 -17.71 11.78
CA ASP A 59 -1.24 -18.81 11.36
C ASP A 59 -2.11 -18.43 10.16
N GLU A 60 -2.30 -17.14 9.88
CA GLU A 60 -3.23 -16.67 8.85
C GLU A 60 -2.54 -16.32 7.54
N PHE A 61 -1.30 -15.83 7.58
CA PHE A 61 -0.53 -15.50 6.38
C PHE A 61 0.96 -15.76 6.51
N SER A 62 1.63 -15.72 5.39
CA SER A 62 3.08 -15.59 5.27
C SER A 62 3.38 -14.52 4.25
N PHE A 63 4.55 -13.92 4.32
CA PHE A 63 4.98 -12.94 3.33
C PHE A 63 6.35 -13.30 2.77
N LYS A 64 6.65 -12.76 1.59
CA LYS A 64 7.93 -12.92 0.91
C LYS A 64 8.34 -11.59 0.30
N ILE A 65 9.61 -11.25 0.50
CA ILE A 65 10.26 -10.13 -0.18
C ILE A 65 11.28 -10.71 -1.13
N SER A 66 11.21 -10.36 -2.39
CA SER A 66 12.11 -10.88 -3.42
C SER A 66 12.48 -9.83 -4.47
N ASP A 67 13.67 -9.99 -5.04
CA ASP A 67 14.12 -9.22 -6.19
C ASP A 67 13.51 -9.81 -7.46
N VAL A 68 12.99 -8.96 -8.33
CA VAL A 68 12.39 -9.35 -9.61
C VAL A 68 12.90 -8.46 -10.74
N LEU A 69 12.81 -8.96 -11.96
CA LEU A 69 13.10 -8.20 -13.18
C LEU A 69 11.81 -8.02 -13.97
N ILE A 70 11.37 -6.79 -14.12
CA ILE A 70 10.22 -6.42 -14.98
C ILE A 70 10.77 -5.61 -16.15
N ASN A 71 10.66 -6.12 -17.36
CA ASN A 71 11.22 -5.49 -18.56
C ASN A 71 12.71 -5.11 -18.41
N SER A 72 13.50 -5.98 -17.78
CA SER A 72 14.92 -5.76 -17.45
C SER A 72 15.19 -4.65 -16.42
N ILE A 73 14.16 -4.11 -15.77
CA ILE A 73 14.28 -3.18 -14.66
C ILE A 73 14.25 -4.01 -13.37
N HIS A 74 15.26 -3.83 -12.51
CA HIS A 74 15.26 -4.41 -11.16
C HIS A 74 14.20 -3.74 -10.31
N ALA A 75 13.44 -4.53 -9.57
CA ALA A 75 12.41 -4.07 -8.65
C ALA A 75 12.28 -5.03 -7.47
N THR A 76 11.75 -4.56 -6.37
CA THR A 76 11.34 -5.40 -5.25
C THR A 76 9.89 -5.84 -5.43
N ASP A 77 9.60 -7.09 -5.08
CA ASP A 77 8.26 -7.66 -4.95
C ASP A 77 7.98 -7.98 -3.49
N PHE A 78 6.82 -7.55 -3.01
CA PHE A 78 6.28 -7.90 -1.69
C PHE A 78 5.02 -8.73 -1.89
N ASP A 79 5.06 -9.98 -1.45
CA ASP A 79 3.98 -10.94 -1.64
C ASP A 79 3.44 -11.44 -0.32
N VAL A 80 2.14 -11.34 -0.12
CA VAL A 80 1.41 -11.87 1.03
C VAL A 80 0.60 -13.07 0.58
N THR A 81 0.86 -14.23 1.19
CA THR A 81 0.17 -15.48 0.88
C THR A 81 -0.68 -15.90 2.07
N LEU A 82 -1.98 -16.07 1.86
CA LEU A 82 -2.91 -16.56 2.88
C LEU A 82 -2.68 -18.04 3.16
N LYS A 83 -2.64 -18.42 4.42
CA LYS A 83 -2.56 -19.81 4.86
C LYS A 83 -3.96 -20.40 4.97
N HIS A 84 -4.23 -21.43 4.16
CA HIS A 84 -5.49 -22.17 4.23
C HIS A 84 -5.40 -23.22 5.35
N HIS A 85 -6.25 -23.12 6.36
CA HIS A 85 -6.43 -24.22 7.31
C HIS A 85 -7.22 -25.35 6.63
N HIS A 86 -6.53 -26.45 6.32
CA HIS A 86 -7.18 -27.71 5.92
C HIS A 86 -7.85 -28.36 7.15
N ASN A 87 -8.99 -27.86 7.56
CA ASN A 87 -9.89 -28.63 8.42
C ASN A 87 -11.06 -29.12 7.57
N HIS A 88 -11.13 -30.44 7.42
CA HIS A 88 -12.27 -31.14 6.85
C HIS A 88 -13.54 -30.80 7.66
N GLU A 89 -14.59 -30.44 6.93
CA GLU A 89 -15.97 -30.22 7.39
C GLU A 89 -16.22 -28.90 8.14
N HIS A 90 -17.02 -28.08 7.50
CA HIS A 90 -17.78 -26.89 7.84
C HIS A 90 -17.27 -25.58 7.23
N HIS A 91 -18.13 -25.05 6.35
CA HIS A 91 -18.28 -23.66 5.91
C HIS A 91 -17.05 -22.74 6.04
N HIS A 92 -16.53 -22.30 4.90
CA HIS A 92 -15.53 -21.24 4.82
C HIS A 92 -16.03 -19.95 5.50
N HIS A 93 -15.84 -19.84 6.81
CA HIS A 93 -15.89 -18.57 7.49
C HIS A 93 -14.53 -17.89 7.28
N HIS A 94 -14.36 -17.13 6.20
CA HIS A 94 -13.45 -16.01 6.26
C HIS A 94 -13.96 -15.13 7.41
N GLU A 95 -13.17 -14.95 8.45
CA GLU A 95 -13.54 -14.03 9.53
C GLU A 95 -13.66 -12.63 8.92
N HIS A 96 -14.89 -12.20 8.74
CA HIS A 96 -15.18 -10.85 8.27
C HIS A 96 -14.84 -9.87 9.38
N ARG A 97 -13.67 -9.26 9.29
CA ARG A 97 -13.22 -8.23 10.23
C ARG A 97 -13.90 -6.91 9.93
N ASN A 98 -14.33 -6.23 10.95
CA ASN A 98 -14.77 -4.85 10.88
C ASN A 98 -13.60 -3.89 11.23
N LEU A 99 -13.83 -2.58 11.12
CA LEU A 99 -12.81 -1.57 11.40
C LEU A 99 -12.27 -1.65 12.84
N ASP A 100 -13.10 -1.98 13.82
CA ASP A 100 -12.68 -2.08 15.22
C ASP A 100 -11.76 -3.29 15.43
N ASP A 101 -12.01 -4.40 14.74
CA ASP A 101 -11.15 -5.58 14.82
C ASP A 101 -9.78 -5.32 14.19
N VAL A 102 -9.75 -4.64 13.06
CA VAL A 102 -8.50 -4.18 12.42
C VAL A 102 -7.75 -3.21 13.35
N ASN A 103 -8.44 -2.25 13.95
CA ASN A 103 -7.83 -1.32 14.89
C ASN A 103 -7.19 -2.03 16.10
N LYS A 104 -7.84 -3.07 16.65
CA LYS A 104 -7.27 -3.90 17.73
C LYS A 104 -5.98 -4.62 17.29
N ILE A 105 -5.93 -5.09 16.05
CA ILE A 105 -4.72 -5.71 15.47
C ILE A 105 -3.59 -4.67 15.40
N ILE A 106 -3.86 -3.49 14.87
CA ILE A 106 -2.88 -2.40 14.79
C ILE A 106 -2.42 -1.95 16.18
N ASP A 107 -3.35 -1.86 17.15
CA ASP A 107 -3.03 -1.41 18.51
C ASP A 107 -2.06 -2.35 19.24
N ARG A 108 -2.20 -3.66 19.02
CA ARG A 108 -1.32 -4.66 19.64
C ARG A 108 0.03 -4.80 18.95
N ALA A 109 0.18 -4.31 17.71
CA ALA A 109 1.44 -4.38 17.00
C ALA A 109 2.53 -3.52 17.69
N ASP A 110 3.74 -4.04 17.76
CA ASP A 110 4.92 -3.34 18.30
C ASP A 110 5.53 -2.41 17.24
N ILE A 111 4.82 -1.32 16.98
CA ILE A 111 5.20 -0.28 16.03
C ILE A 111 4.99 1.10 16.66
N SER A 112 5.59 2.12 16.07
CA SER A 112 5.48 3.50 16.58
C SER A 112 4.04 4.03 16.56
N ASP A 113 3.74 5.01 17.40
CA ASP A 113 2.42 5.65 17.42
C ASP A 113 2.10 6.35 16.11
N SER A 114 3.10 6.90 15.41
CA SER A 114 2.95 7.50 14.07
C SER A 114 2.56 6.44 13.03
N ALA A 115 3.22 5.28 13.02
CA ALA A 115 2.85 4.18 12.13
C ALA A 115 1.44 3.65 12.43
N LYS A 116 1.06 3.49 13.72
CA LYS A 116 -0.31 3.12 14.10
C LYS A 116 -1.33 4.14 13.61
N ALA A 117 -1.05 5.42 13.80
CA ALA A 117 -1.95 6.49 13.37
C ALA A 117 -2.14 6.50 11.85
N LEU A 118 -1.05 6.32 11.09
CA LEU A 118 -1.11 6.25 9.63
C LEU A 118 -1.88 5.02 9.15
N ALA A 119 -1.59 3.84 9.68
CA ALA A 119 -2.30 2.61 9.33
C ALA A 119 -3.81 2.74 9.58
N LYS A 120 -4.21 3.20 10.77
CA LYS A 120 -5.62 3.45 11.10
C LYS A 120 -6.27 4.49 10.20
N LYS A 121 -5.54 5.55 9.81
CA LYS A 121 -6.04 6.56 8.87
C LYS A 121 -6.33 5.95 7.51
N ILE A 122 -5.43 5.11 6.98
CA ILE A 122 -5.62 4.43 5.69
C ILE A 122 -6.83 3.49 5.76
N PHE A 123 -6.94 2.65 6.79
CA PHE A 123 -8.09 1.76 6.97
C PHE A 123 -9.42 2.52 7.10
N LYS A 124 -9.42 3.64 7.83
CA LYS A 124 -10.62 4.47 7.95
C LYS A 124 -11.06 5.01 6.59
N ILE A 125 -10.13 5.42 5.73
CA ILE A 125 -10.44 5.91 4.37
C ILE A 125 -11.13 4.82 3.56
N VAL A 126 -10.60 3.60 3.60
CA VAL A 126 -11.21 2.45 2.92
C VAL A 126 -12.58 2.14 3.48
N ALA A 127 -12.70 2.05 4.82
CA ALA A 127 -13.96 1.74 5.49
C ALA A 127 -15.07 2.76 5.15
N GLU A 128 -14.73 4.03 5.07
CA GLU A 128 -15.67 5.09 4.68
C GLU A 128 -16.12 4.95 3.22
N ALA A 129 -15.22 4.57 2.31
CA ALA A 129 -15.56 4.31 0.92
C ALA A 129 -16.47 3.09 0.77
N GLU A 130 -16.13 1.98 1.42
CA GLU A 130 -16.95 0.77 1.43
C GLU A 130 -18.32 1.01 2.05
N ALA A 131 -18.38 1.74 3.17
CA ALA A 131 -19.64 2.13 3.81
C ALA A 131 -20.56 2.87 2.84
N LYS A 132 -20.00 3.80 2.06
CA LYS A 132 -20.74 4.57 1.06
C LYS A 132 -21.18 3.70 -0.11
N VAL A 133 -20.30 2.85 -0.65
CA VAL A 133 -20.61 1.93 -1.76
C VAL A 133 -21.75 0.98 -1.38
N HIS A 134 -21.73 0.48 -0.15
CA HIS A 134 -22.73 -0.48 0.35
C HIS A 134 -23.95 0.18 1.00
N ASN A 135 -23.98 1.51 1.09
CA ASN A 135 -25.03 2.28 1.79
C ASN A 135 -25.29 1.75 3.21
N ARG A 136 -24.20 1.58 3.99
CA ARG A 136 -24.21 1.09 5.38
C ARG A 136 -23.48 2.06 6.30
N ASN A 137 -23.69 1.89 7.60
CA ASN A 137 -22.88 2.58 8.59
C ASN A 137 -21.44 1.98 8.58
N ILE A 138 -20.44 2.81 8.84
CA ILE A 138 -19.04 2.39 8.88
C ILE A 138 -18.79 1.26 9.89
N SER A 139 -19.54 1.24 11.00
CA SER A 139 -19.46 0.18 12.02
C SER A 139 -20.04 -1.18 11.57
N GLU A 140 -20.84 -1.17 10.51
CA GLU A 140 -21.49 -2.36 9.96
C GLU A 140 -20.76 -2.89 8.71
N VAL A 141 -19.73 -2.17 8.28
CA VAL A 141 -18.91 -2.61 7.14
C VAL A 141 -18.06 -3.79 7.57
N HIS A 142 -18.31 -4.91 6.95
CA HIS A 142 -17.39 -6.03 6.96
C HIS A 142 -16.53 -5.93 5.71
N PHE A 143 -15.24 -5.89 5.91
CA PHE A 143 -14.32 -5.84 4.80
C PHE A 143 -14.33 -7.21 4.09
N HIS A 144 -14.86 -7.24 2.89
CA HIS A 144 -14.90 -8.46 2.07
C HIS A 144 -13.58 -8.67 1.30
N GLU A 145 -12.92 -7.57 0.92
CA GLU A 145 -11.66 -7.57 0.16
C GLU A 145 -10.53 -6.87 0.92
N VAL A 146 -10.78 -5.69 1.47
CA VAL A 146 -9.73 -4.87 2.12
C VAL A 146 -9.53 -5.20 3.61
N GLY A 147 -10.41 -5.96 4.23
CA GLY A 147 -10.23 -6.51 5.57
C GLY A 147 -9.62 -7.90 5.56
N ALA A 148 -9.34 -8.44 4.38
CA ALA A 148 -8.53 -9.62 4.24
C ALA A 148 -7.13 -9.36 4.80
N ILE A 149 -6.51 -10.38 5.29
CA ILE A 149 -5.21 -10.33 5.98
C ILE A 149 -4.11 -9.69 5.11
N ASP A 150 -4.17 -9.88 3.80
CA ASP A 150 -3.24 -9.27 2.84
C ASP A 150 -3.27 -7.73 2.92
N SER A 151 -4.47 -7.12 2.96
CA SER A 151 -4.60 -5.67 3.10
C SER A 151 -4.14 -5.17 4.48
N ILE A 152 -4.31 -5.97 5.55
CA ILE A 152 -3.79 -5.63 6.88
C ILE A 152 -2.26 -5.65 6.84
N ALA A 153 -1.67 -6.70 6.26
CA ALA A 153 -0.23 -6.80 6.10
C ALA A 153 0.33 -5.65 5.26
N ASP A 154 -0.29 -5.36 4.11
CA ASP A 154 0.13 -4.26 3.21
C ASP A 154 0.10 -2.90 3.92
N ILE A 155 -1.02 -2.55 4.56
CA ILE A 155 -1.21 -1.22 5.16
C ILE A 155 -0.31 -1.02 6.37
N VAL A 156 -0.15 -2.04 7.24
CA VAL A 156 0.76 -1.95 8.38
C VAL A 156 2.20 -1.88 7.90
N SER A 157 2.59 -2.71 6.92
CA SER A 157 3.92 -2.67 6.30
C SER A 157 4.25 -1.31 5.72
N PHE A 158 3.31 -0.76 4.94
CA PHE A 158 3.47 0.58 4.38
C PHE A 158 3.67 1.63 5.46
N ALA A 159 2.84 1.62 6.50
CA ALA A 159 2.90 2.61 7.57
C ALA A 159 4.23 2.55 8.34
N VAL A 160 4.75 1.35 8.61
CA VAL A 160 6.03 1.13 9.28
C VAL A 160 7.21 1.64 8.44
N LEU A 161 7.25 1.28 7.15
CA LEU A 161 8.32 1.69 6.25
C LEU A 161 8.28 3.20 5.94
N TYR A 162 7.09 3.76 5.83
CA TYR A 162 6.90 5.20 5.66
C TYR A 162 7.37 6.00 6.89
N ASP A 163 7.03 5.51 8.08
CA ASP A 163 7.49 6.09 9.35
C ASP A 163 9.02 5.98 9.53
N ASP A 164 9.61 4.86 9.10
CA ASP A 164 11.07 4.68 9.13
C ASP A 164 11.78 5.69 8.24
N LEU A 165 11.29 5.92 7.03
CA LEU A 165 11.84 6.93 6.10
C LEU A 165 11.59 8.36 6.60
N ASN A 166 10.51 8.60 7.33
CA ASN A 166 10.14 9.89 7.94
C ASN A 166 10.28 11.09 6.98
N PRO A 167 9.60 11.09 5.83
CA PRO A 167 9.68 12.18 4.88
C PRO A 167 9.05 13.48 5.42
N GLU A 168 9.58 14.62 4.98
CA GLU A 168 9.00 15.94 5.30
C GLU A 168 7.71 16.17 4.52
N LYS A 169 7.75 15.88 3.23
CA LYS A 169 6.61 16.00 2.31
C LYS A 169 6.52 14.79 1.41
N THR A 170 5.29 14.52 0.99
CA THR A 170 5.03 13.46 0.02
C THR A 170 4.16 14.00 -1.10
N PHE A 171 4.62 13.77 -2.33
CA PHE A 171 3.94 14.17 -3.54
C PHE A 171 3.47 12.93 -4.29
N PHE A 172 2.34 13.05 -4.96
CA PHE A 172 1.80 12.02 -5.85
C PHE A 172 1.61 12.62 -7.24
N SER A 173 1.96 11.86 -8.27
CA SER A 173 1.50 12.16 -9.62
C SER A 173 -0.01 11.91 -9.73
N THR A 174 -0.60 12.28 -10.85
CA THR A 174 -1.93 11.78 -11.23
C THR A 174 -1.93 10.25 -11.15
N LEU A 175 -2.93 9.67 -10.48
CA LEU A 175 -3.10 8.22 -10.40
C LEU A 175 -3.55 7.71 -11.77
N THR A 176 -2.78 6.80 -12.35
CA THR A 176 -3.11 6.20 -13.64
C THR A 176 -3.92 4.92 -13.42
N GLU A 177 -5.12 4.88 -13.97
CA GLU A 177 -6.05 3.78 -13.84
C GLU A 177 -6.33 3.13 -15.20
N GLY A 178 -6.69 1.86 -15.18
CA GLY A 178 -7.13 1.13 -16.36
C GLY A 178 -8.62 1.32 -16.66
N ARG A 179 -9.17 0.43 -17.47
CA ARG A 179 -10.58 0.41 -17.85
C ARG A 179 -11.12 -1.03 -17.92
N GLY A 180 -12.39 -1.16 -18.28
CA GLY A 180 -13.03 -2.46 -18.44
C GLY A 180 -13.63 -2.97 -17.15
N PHE A 181 -13.34 -4.22 -16.80
CA PHE A 181 -13.95 -4.90 -15.66
C PHE A 181 -12.95 -5.80 -14.96
N ILE A 182 -13.14 -5.95 -13.65
CA ILE A 182 -12.52 -7.00 -12.85
C ILE A 182 -13.58 -7.94 -12.28
N THR A 183 -13.17 -9.16 -11.91
CA THR A 183 -14.00 -10.09 -11.15
C THR A 183 -13.43 -10.25 -9.76
N CYS A 184 -14.26 -10.01 -8.77
CA CYS A 184 -13.90 -10.04 -7.35
C CYS A 184 -15.01 -10.73 -6.54
N GLN A 185 -14.96 -10.68 -5.21
CA GLN A 185 -16.02 -11.28 -4.36
C GLN A 185 -17.40 -10.65 -4.60
N HIS A 186 -17.46 -9.38 -5.01
CA HIS A 186 -18.70 -8.68 -5.38
C HIS A 186 -19.19 -9.01 -6.80
N GLY A 187 -18.55 -9.97 -7.49
CA GLY A 187 -18.82 -10.29 -8.89
C GLY A 187 -18.03 -9.41 -9.84
N LYS A 188 -18.63 -9.09 -11.00
CA LYS A 188 -17.98 -8.30 -12.04
C LYS A 188 -18.19 -6.81 -11.80
N LEU A 189 -17.12 -6.09 -11.51
CA LEU A 189 -17.14 -4.64 -11.25
C LEU A 189 -16.44 -3.86 -12.36
N PRO A 190 -16.95 -2.65 -12.70
CA PRO A 190 -16.27 -1.74 -13.61
C PRO A 190 -14.99 -1.17 -13.00
N VAL A 191 -14.05 -0.81 -13.84
CA VAL A 191 -12.80 -0.11 -13.47
C VAL A 191 -12.90 1.35 -13.92
N PRO A 192 -12.63 2.34 -13.04
CA PRO A 192 -12.22 2.24 -11.62
C PRO A 192 -13.30 1.55 -10.76
N VAL A 193 -12.87 0.73 -9.79
CA VAL A 193 -13.82 0.08 -8.87
C VAL A 193 -14.52 1.12 -7.99
N PRO A 194 -15.77 0.85 -7.53
CA PRO A 194 -16.57 1.84 -6.80
C PRO A 194 -15.85 2.46 -5.60
N ALA A 195 -15.12 1.68 -4.81
CA ALA A 195 -14.38 2.20 -3.66
C ALA A 195 -13.29 3.21 -4.07
N VAL A 196 -12.56 2.95 -5.17
CA VAL A 196 -11.56 3.90 -5.71
C VAL A 196 -12.23 5.20 -6.15
N CYS A 197 -13.39 5.11 -6.82
CA CYS A 197 -14.16 6.30 -7.21
C CYS A 197 -14.56 7.14 -6.00
N GLU A 198 -15.04 6.51 -4.92
CA GLU A 198 -15.45 7.22 -3.69
C GLU A 198 -14.26 7.87 -2.97
N ILE A 199 -13.12 7.17 -2.89
CA ILE A 199 -11.89 7.73 -2.32
C ILE A 199 -11.43 8.93 -3.15
N ALA A 200 -11.32 8.75 -4.48
CA ALA A 200 -10.84 9.81 -5.38
C ALA A 200 -11.75 11.05 -5.33
N ALA A 201 -13.07 10.86 -5.33
CA ALA A 201 -14.03 11.96 -5.23
C ALA A 201 -13.92 12.72 -3.91
N LYS A 202 -13.83 12.00 -2.77
CA LYS A 202 -13.76 12.60 -1.44
C LYS A 202 -12.48 13.38 -1.21
N TYR A 203 -11.34 12.81 -1.62
CA TYR A 203 -10.01 13.39 -1.40
C TYR A 203 -9.48 14.16 -2.60
N LYS A 204 -10.31 14.31 -3.66
CA LYS A 204 -9.97 15.05 -4.89
C LYS A 204 -8.68 14.56 -5.56
N LEU A 205 -8.46 13.26 -5.51
CA LEU A 205 -7.30 12.66 -6.17
C LEU A 205 -7.46 12.73 -7.69
N PRO A 206 -6.49 13.27 -8.42
CA PRO A 206 -6.55 13.30 -9.88
C PRO A 206 -6.37 11.87 -10.43
N LEU A 207 -7.33 11.43 -11.25
CA LEU A 207 -7.30 10.15 -11.97
C LEU A 207 -7.13 10.38 -13.47
N ARG A 208 -6.35 9.51 -14.13
CA ARG A 208 -6.24 9.41 -15.57
C ARG A 208 -6.57 7.99 -16.01
N ILE A 209 -7.60 7.84 -16.81
CA ILE A 209 -7.99 6.54 -17.39
C ILE A 209 -7.14 6.26 -18.63
N THR A 210 -6.65 5.03 -18.75
CA THR A 210 -5.86 4.53 -19.88
C THR A 210 -6.59 3.44 -20.64
N ASP A 211 -5.96 2.95 -21.71
CA ASP A 211 -6.46 1.82 -22.50
C ASP A 211 -6.06 0.46 -21.92
N ASN A 212 -5.34 0.40 -20.80
CA ASN A 212 -5.02 -0.85 -20.11
C ASN A 212 -6.30 -1.50 -19.57
N GLU A 213 -6.47 -2.79 -19.86
CA GLU A 213 -7.58 -3.56 -19.31
C GLU A 213 -7.30 -3.97 -17.87
N GLY A 214 -8.28 -3.72 -16.99
CA GLY A 214 -8.22 -4.08 -15.57
C GLY A 214 -7.78 -2.94 -14.65
N GLU A 215 -7.78 -3.25 -13.36
CA GLU A 215 -7.50 -2.32 -12.28
C GLU A 215 -6.00 -2.06 -12.16
N MET A 216 -5.60 -0.81 -12.12
CA MET A 216 -4.24 -0.36 -11.85
C MET A 216 -4.13 0.38 -10.50
N VAL A 217 -5.23 0.94 -10.03
CA VAL A 217 -5.34 1.60 -8.72
C VAL A 217 -6.25 0.77 -7.83
N THR A 218 -5.69 0.13 -6.80
CA THR A 218 -6.50 -0.63 -5.83
C THR A 218 -7.10 0.31 -4.78
N PRO A 219 -8.18 -0.10 -4.07
CA PRO A 219 -8.70 0.67 -2.93
C PRO A 219 -7.63 0.97 -1.88
N THR A 220 -6.75 0.02 -1.57
CA THR A 220 -5.61 0.20 -0.66
C THR A 220 -4.63 1.25 -1.18
N GLY A 221 -4.25 1.18 -2.46
CA GLY A 221 -3.37 2.17 -3.09
C GLY A 221 -3.97 3.57 -3.13
N ALA A 222 -5.24 3.69 -3.48
CA ALA A 222 -5.98 4.96 -3.44
C ALA A 222 -6.04 5.53 -2.01
N ALA A 223 -6.25 4.68 -1.00
CA ALA A 223 -6.31 5.11 0.40
C ALA A 223 -4.94 5.56 0.93
N ILE A 224 -3.85 4.88 0.53
CA ILE A 224 -2.48 5.33 0.81
C ILE A 224 -2.25 6.74 0.23
N ALA A 225 -2.57 6.91 -1.05
CA ALA A 225 -2.46 8.22 -1.69
C ALA A 225 -3.31 9.27 -0.95
N ALA A 226 -4.58 8.98 -0.67
CA ALA A 226 -5.49 9.89 0.02
C ALA A 226 -5.05 10.25 1.44
N ALA A 227 -4.43 9.30 2.16
CA ALA A 227 -3.94 9.55 3.51
C ALA A 227 -2.76 10.54 3.56
N LEU A 228 -1.98 10.59 2.49
CA LEU A 228 -0.75 11.39 2.40
C LEU A 228 -0.86 12.57 1.43
N TYR A 229 -1.94 12.61 0.63
CA TYR A 229 -2.14 13.66 -0.36
C TYR A 229 -2.26 15.03 0.29
N THR A 230 -1.54 15.98 -0.26
CA THR A 230 -1.64 17.40 0.05
C THR A 230 -1.90 18.18 -1.23
N ASP A 231 -2.51 19.37 -1.13
CA ASP A 231 -2.71 20.26 -2.28
C ASP A 231 -1.40 20.93 -2.76
N GLU A 232 -0.27 20.57 -2.16
CA GLU A 232 1.03 21.09 -2.56
C GLU A 232 1.44 20.52 -3.91
N LYS A 233 1.84 21.41 -4.81
CA LYS A 233 2.34 21.02 -6.13
C LYS A 233 3.75 20.48 -6.05
N LEU A 234 4.02 19.43 -6.81
CA LEU A 234 5.39 18.98 -7.05
C LEU A 234 6.21 20.18 -7.59
N PRO A 235 7.41 20.43 -7.07
CA PRO A 235 8.27 21.48 -7.61
C PRO A 235 8.52 21.29 -9.12
N GLU A 236 8.55 22.38 -9.88
CA GLU A 236 8.85 22.33 -11.32
C GLU A 236 10.25 21.78 -11.62
N GLN A 237 11.17 21.97 -10.68
CA GLN A 237 12.54 21.47 -10.75
C GLN A 237 12.92 20.85 -9.42
N PHE A 238 13.49 19.67 -9.47
CA PHE A 238 14.00 18.94 -8.30
C PHE A 238 15.15 18.02 -8.71
N VAL A 239 15.95 17.65 -7.73
CA VAL A 239 17.00 16.65 -7.91
C VAL A 239 16.50 15.31 -7.37
N ILE A 240 16.66 14.24 -8.16
CA ILE A 240 16.40 12.87 -7.71
C ILE A 240 17.67 12.36 -7.02
N GLU A 241 17.55 12.02 -5.76
CA GLU A 241 18.66 11.47 -4.97
C GLU A 241 18.67 9.94 -4.96
N LYS A 242 17.49 9.33 -4.96
CA LYS A 242 17.30 7.88 -4.96
C LYS A 242 15.98 7.50 -5.61
N THR A 243 15.91 6.29 -6.15
CA THR A 243 14.68 5.69 -6.68
C THR A 243 14.48 4.31 -6.08
N GLY A 244 13.21 3.94 -5.87
CA GLY A 244 12.79 2.59 -5.52
C GLY A 244 11.65 2.16 -6.42
N TYR A 245 11.65 0.88 -6.82
CA TYR A 245 10.67 0.29 -7.72
C TYR A 245 9.95 -0.86 -7.02
N GLY A 246 8.63 -0.76 -6.92
CA GLY A 246 7.76 -1.82 -6.41
C GLY A 246 7.03 -2.52 -7.55
N ALA A 247 7.18 -3.84 -7.65
CA ALA A 247 6.54 -4.64 -8.67
C ALA A 247 5.09 -4.92 -8.34
N GLY A 248 4.21 -4.76 -9.33
CA GLY A 248 2.81 -5.18 -9.27
C GLY A 248 2.60 -6.55 -9.88
N LYS A 249 1.53 -7.23 -9.45
CA LYS A 249 1.21 -8.60 -9.89
C LYS A 249 0.29 -8.66 -11.13
N ARG A 250 -0.24 -7.53 -11.55
CA ARG A 250 -1.15 -7.44 -12.70
C ARG A 250 -0.37 -7.55 -14.01
N LYS A 251 -1.00 -8.18 -15.00
CA LYS A 251 -0.38 -8.41 -16.32
C LYS A 251 -0.71 -7.27 -17.28
N TYR A 252 -0.02 -6.15 -17.15
CA TYR A 252 0.04 -5.09 -18.16
C TYR A 252 1.52 -4.73 -18.42
N GLU A 253 1.75 -3.87 -19.40
CA GLU A 253 3.09 -3.69 -20.01
C GLU A 253 4.21 -3.36 -19.01
N ASN A 254 3.91 -2.57 -17.98
CA ASN A 254 4.91 -2.16 -16.99
C ASN A 254 4.28 -1.98 -15.59
N PRO A 255 4.07 -3.08 -14.83
CA PRO A 255 3.46 -3.02 -13.51
C PRO A 255 4.47 -2.59 -12.43
N LEU A 256 5.06 -1.40 -12.56
CA LEU A 256 6.02 -0.85 -11.61
C LEU A 256 5.55 0.48 -11.02
N LEU A 257 5.46 0.56 -9.71
CA LEU A 257 5.37 1.82 -9.00
C LEU A 257 6.79 2.34 -8.73
N ARG A 258 7.06 3.58 -9.12
CA ARG A 258 8.33 4.24 -8.80
C ARG A 258 8.15 5.27 -7.68
N VAL A 259 8.98 5.16 -6.65
CA VAL A 259 9.07 6.15 -5.57
C VAL A 259 10.44 6.78 -5.60
N MET A 260 10.50 8.10 -5.50
CA MET A 260 11.74 8.87 -5.59
C MET A 260 11.95 9.69 -4.32
N VAL A 261 13.18 9.71 -3.83
CA VAL A 261 13.66 10.75 -2.91
C VAL A 261 14.03 11.96 -3.75
N ILE A 262 13.41 13.08 -3.46
CA ILE A 262 13.62 14.33 -4.20
C ILE A 262 14.01 15.49 -3.26
N ARG A 263 14.78 16.43 -3.81
CA ARG A 263 15.17 17.67 -3.16
C ARG A 263 14.98 18.86 -4.08
#